data_76e1cdc1a2744b88c650605c83b9fd87
#
_entry.id   76e1cdc1a2744b88c650605c83b9fd87
#
_cell.length_a   1.000
_cell.length_b   1.000
_cell.length_c   1.000
_cell.angle_alpha   90.00
_cell.angle_beta   90.00
_cell.angle_gamma   90.00
#
_symmetry.space_group_name_H-M   'P 1'
#
loop_
_entity.id
_entity.type
_entity.pdbx_description
1 polymer ?
#
loop_
_entity_poly.entity_id
_entity_poly.type
_entity_poly.pdbx_seq_one_letter_code
_entity_poly.pdbx_strand_id
1 'polypeptide(L)'
;TSSAASDVYKRQTTMHVTTHIDAPAHVVQSTPFIDEVPLPHFFGSGIVVSIPKKKWEQITGDDLEKACGNAIRKNDVLILNTGWHKHYEDGDYFPYCPGLVPSAAEWMIDKGIKVIGHDTQANDHPLATAIGPQRNGPLLPHLAEEYKEWSGGIDWKEAFPVWEPVHNMIFKEGILGIENVGGDLDAVTGKRCTFAFFPWNWDRGDGCIIRLVAMIDKNQSFRIESGESF
;
A
#
# COMPACT_ATOMS: atom_id res chain seq x y z
N THR A 1 42.71 -5.93 18.56
CA THR A 1 41.40 -6.26 19.06
C THR A 1 40.40 -5.36 18.38
N SER A 2 39.76 -5.89 17.32
CA SER A 2 38.61 -5.25 16.70
C SER A 2 37.52 -5.13 17.76
N SER A 3 37.17 -3.90 18.12
CA SER A 3 36.01 -3.69 18.96
C SER A 3 34.76 -3.96 18.12
N ALA A 4 33.70 -4.49 18.70
CA ALA A 4 32.41 -4.71 18.02
C ALA A 4 31.85 -3.44 17.34
N ALA A 5 32.38 -2.26 17.69
CA ALA A 5 32.07 -0.98 17.08
C ALA A 5 32.63 -0.83 15.63
N SER A 6 33.61 -1.66 15.23
CA SER A 6 34.14 -1.66 13.84
C SER A 6 33.26 -2.46 12.86
N ASP A 7 32.32 -3.24 13.36
CA ASP A 7 31.40 -4.04 12.54
C ASP A 7 30.06 -3.33 12.27
N VAL A 8 30.06 -2.00 12.30
CA VAL A 8 28.92 -1.20 11.87
C VAL A 8 28.83 -1.28 10.35
N TYR A 9 28.14 -2.29 9.87
CA TYR A 9 27.74 -2.39 8.47
C TYR A 9 26.76 -1.27 8.15
N LYS A 10 27.16 -0.36 7.27
CA LYS A 10 26.22 0.56 6.64
C LYS A 10 25.32 -0.26 5.73
N ARG A 11 24.10 -0.56 6.19
CA ARG A 11 23.05 -1.05 5.31
C ARG A 11 22.39 0.18 4.67
N GLN A 12 22.59 0.31 3.38
CA GLN A 12 21.96 1.37 2.60
C GLN A 12 20.77 0.76 1.86
N THR A 13 19.60 1.34 2.04
CA THR A 13 18.36 0.93 1.37
C THR A 13 17.53 2.17 1.06
N THR A 14 16.54 2.02 0.20
CA THR A 14 15.48 3.03 0.02
C THR A 14 14.45 2.89 1.15
N MET A 15 13.63 3.92 1.36
CA MET A 15 12.51 3.86 2.32
C MET A 15 11.33 3.04 1.76
N HIS A 16 11.18 3.04 0.44
CA HIS A 16 10.11 2.37 -0.31
C HIS A 16 10.60 1.02 -0.82
N VAL A 17 10.70 0.04 0.08
CA VAL A 17 11.15 -1.32 -0.23
C VAL A 17 10.56 -2.31 0.77
N THR A 18 10.26 -3.53 0.33
CA THR A 18 9.55 -4.53 1.12
C THR A 18 8.19 -4.00 1.63
N THR A 19 7.64 -4.54 2.71
CA THR A 19 6.44 -3.96 3.35
C THR A 19 6.82 -2.62 3.96
N HIS A 20 6.26 -1.55 3.44
CA HIS A 20 6.54 -0.18 3.86
C HIS A 20 5.26 0.66 3.86
N ILE A 21 5.34 1.82 4.47
CA ILE A 21 4.27 2.81 4.50
C ILE A 21 4.75 4.09 3.85
N ASP A 22 3.90 4.69 3.02
CA ASP A 22 4.12 5.97 2.39
C ASP A 22 3.43 7.07 3.15
N ALA A 23 4.16 8.16 3.39
CA ALA A 23 3.62 9.41 3.87
C ALA A 23 3.03 10.24 2.72
N PRO A 24 2.10 11.16 2.98
CA PRO A 24 1.55 12.05 1.94
C PRO A 24 2.63 12.81 1.16
N ALA A 25 3.71 13.22 1.82
CA ALA A 25 4.83 13.94 1.20
C ALA A 25 5.57 13.15 0.11
N HIS A 26 5.34 11.83 -0.01
CA HIS A 26 5.97 10.99 -1.03
C HIS A 26 5.69 11.50 -2.46
N VAL A 27 4.46 11.89 -2.74
CA VAL A 27 4.08 12.39 -4.07
C VAL A 27 3.37 13.75 -4.04
N VAL A 28 2.87 14.20 -2.89
CA VAL A 28 2.13 15.45 -2.76
C VAL A 28 2.95 16.49 -2.02
N GLN A 29 3.31 17.57 -2.69
CA GLN A 29 4.07 18.67 -2.08
C GLN A 29 3.27 19.36 -0.96
N SER A 30 3.99 19.81 0.06
CA SER A 30 3.43 20.55 1.20
C SER A 30 2.41 19.76 2.03
N THR A 31 2.54 18.45 2.03
CA THR A 31 1.78 17.55 2.91
C THR A 31 2.71 16.91 3.96
N PRO A 32 2.18 16.24 5.01
CA PRO A 32 2.99 15.71 6.09
C PRO A 32 4.02 14.67 5.65
N PHE A 33 5.23 14.78 6.18
CA PHE A 33 6.23 13.72 6.21
C PHE A 33 5.88 12.68 7.28
N ILE A 34 6.60 11.56 7.31
CA ILE A 34 6.27 10.43 8.20
C ILE A 34 6.36 10.80 9.68
N ASP A 35 7.28 11.67 10.06
CA ASP A 35 7.49 12.19 11.41
C ASP A 35 6.42 13.22 11.83
N GLU A 36 5.71 13.78 10.89
CA GLU A 36 4.59 14.73 11.10
C GLU A 36 3.23 14.03 11.17
N VAL A 37 3.14 12.75 10.74
CA VAL A 37 1.88 11.99 10.80
C VAL A 37 1.58 11.59 12.26
N PRO A 38 0.37 11.90 12.79
CA PRO A 38 0.02 11.56 14.16
C PRO A 38 0.03 10.05 14.43
N LEU A 39 0.59 9.61 15.56
CA LEU A 39 0.70 8.20 15.96
C LEU A 39 -0.60 7.39 15.85
N PRO A 40 -1.81 7.94 16.13
CA PRO A 40 -3.05 7.19 15.94
C PRO A 40 -3.35 6.75 14.51
N HIS A 41 -2.65 7.29 13.50
CA HIS A 41 -2.78 6.82 12.12
C HIS A 41 -2.13 5.44 11.93
N PHE A 42 -1.10 5.11 12.72
CA PHE A 42 -0.34 3.87 12.60
C PHE A 42 -0.90 2.71 13.42
N PHE A 43 -2.09 2.89 14.01
CA PHE A 43 -2.74 1.88 14.84
C PHE A 43 -4.26 1.97 14.70
N GLY A 44 -4.95 0.83 14.70
CA GLY A 44 -6.41 0.82 14.80
C GLY A 44 -7.09 -0.37 14.13
N SER A 45 -8.41 -0.33 14.17
CA SER A 45 -9.26 -1.36 13.58
C SER A 45 -9.26 -1.31 12.06
N GLY A 46 -9.52 -2.44 11.44
CA GLY A 46 -9.67 -2.55 10.01
C GLY A 46 -10.04 -3.94 9.55
N ILE A 47 -10.01 -4.16 8.25
CA ILE A 47 -10.39 -5.42 7.62
C ILE A 47 -9.34 -5.86 6.59
N VAL A 48 -9.22 -7.17 6.41
CA VAL A 48 -8.46 -7.77 5.30
C VAL A 48 -9.45 -8.37 4.31
N VAL A 49 -9.38 -7.93 3.07
CA VAL A 49 -10.38 -8.27 2.04
C VAL A 49 -9.73 -9.05 0.90
N SER A 50 -10.38 -10.13 0.49
CA SER A 50 -9.97 -10.88 -0.69
C SER A 50 -10.52 -10.23 -1.95
N ILE A 51 -9.62 -9.80 -2.84
CA ILE A 51 -9.94 -9.29 -4.19
C ILE A 51 -8.99 -9.95 -5.18
N PRO A 52 -9.15 -11.23 -5.51
CA PRO A 52 -8.25 -11.92 -6.41
C PRO A 52 -8.17 -11.24 -7.76
N LYS A 53 -6.96 -10.93 -8.20
CA LYS A 53 -6.69 -10.26 -9.48
C LYS A 53 -5.50 -10.93 -10.18
N LYS A 54 -5.51 -10.83 -11.49
CA LYS A 54 -4.45 -11.34 -12.38
C LYS A 54 -3.59 -10.20 -12.90
N LYS A 55 -2.58 -10.56 -13.72
CA LYS A 55 -1.71 -9.63 -14.43
C LYS A 55 -2.51 -8.45 -14.97
N TRP A 56 -2.11 -7.23 -14.58
CA TRP A 56 -2.62 -5.94 -15.05
C TRP A 56 -4.13 -5.71 -14.90
N GLU A 57 -4.82 -6.53 -14.14
CA GLU A 57 -6.24 -6.28 -13.85
C GLU A 57 -6.36 -5.06 -12.92
N GLN A 58 -7.31 -4.22 -13.21
CA GLN A 58 -7.60 -3.04 -12.42
C GLN A 58 -8.43 -3.40 -11.18
N ILE A 59 -8.16 -2.70 -10.07
CA ILE A 59 -8.97 -2.73 -8.85
C ILE A 59 -9.76 -1.42 -8.82
N THR A 60 -11.07 -1.53 -9.01
CA THR A 60 -11.99 -0.40 -9.13
C THR A 60 -12.74 -0.14 -7.84
N GLY A 61 -13.42 1.02 -7.74
CA GLY A 61 -14.34 1.31 -6.63
C GLY A 61 -15.50 0.30 -6.54
N ASP A 62 -15.98 -0.19 -7.67
CA ASP A 62 -17.02 -1.24 -7.69
C ASP A 62 -16.53 -2.57 -7.13
N ASP A 63 -15.27 -2.95 -7.41
CA ASP A 63 -14.65 -4.12 -6.79
C ASP A 63 -14.59 -3.99 -5.26
N LEU A 64 -14.19 -2.82 -4.76
CA LEU A 64 -14.13 -2.53 -3.33
C LEU A 64 -15.52 -2.53 -2.69
N GLU A 65 -16.49 -1.86 -3.31
CA GLU A 65 -17.88 -1.85 -2.81
C GLU A 65 -18.45 -3.25 -2.73
N LYS A 66 -18.28 -4.05 -3.77
CA LYS A 66 -18.74 -5.44 -3.82
C LYS A 66 -18.07 -6.32 -2.76
N ALA A 67 -16.77 -6.12 -2.56
CA ALA A 67 -15.99 -6.96 -1.65
C ALA A 67 -16.19 -6.61 -0.17
N CYS A 68 -16.36 -5.33 0.17
CA CYS A 68 -16.38 -4.90 1.57
C CYS A 68 -17.24 -3.66 1.89
N GLY A 69 -18.03 -3.14 0.95
CA GLY A 69 -18.80 -1.93 1.17
C GLY A 69 -19.68 -1.93 2.43
N ASN A 70 -20.23 -3.09 2.79
CA ASN A 70 -21.03 -3.25 3.99
C ASN A 70 -20.21 -3.50 5.29
N ALA A 71 -18.92 -3.83 5.15
CA ALA A 71 -18.05 -4.20 6.27
C ALA A 71 -17.12 -3.06 6.69
N ILE A 72 -16.77 -2.18 5.76
CA ILE A 72 -15.84 -1.07 6.00
C ILE A 72 -16.48 0.00 6.88
N ARG A 73 -15.67 0.62 7.71
CA ARG A 73 -16.09 1.71 8.60
C ARG A 73 -15.16 2.90 8.44
N LYS A 74 -15.67 4.08 8.74
CA LYS A 74 -14.83 5.29 8.78
C LYS A 74 -13.62 5.10 9.70
N ASN A 75 -12.46 5.54 9.27
CA ASN A 75 -11.15 5.40 9.94
C ASN A 75 -10.63 3.95 10.02
N ASP A 76 -11.19 3.01 9.28
CA ASP A 76 -10.62 1.66 9.18
C ASP A 76 -9.26 1.68 8.42
N VAL A 77 -8.46 0.68 8.73
CA VAL A 77 -7.35 0.21 7.89
C VAL A 77 -7.93 -0.84 6.93
N LEU A 78 -7.79 -0.62 5.64
CA LEU A 78 -8.23 -1.54 4.60
C LEU A 78 -7.00 -2.26 4.02
N ILE A 79 -6.95 -3.58 4.17
CA ILE A 79 -5.88 -4.39 3.56
C ILE A 79 -6.49 -5.27 2.46
N LEU A 80 -5.93 -5.19 1.26
CA LEU A 80 -6.33 -5.99 0.11
C LEU A 80 -5.40 -7.19 -0.05
N ASN A 81 -5.99 -8.35 -0.22
CA ASN A 81 -5.32 -9.56 -0.66
C ASN A 81 -5.75 -9.85 -2.09
N THR A 82 -4.90 -9.53 -3.05
CA THR A 82 -5.12 -9.82 -4.48
C THR A 82 -4.62 -11.21 -4.86
N GLY A 83 -3.83 -11.84 -4.00
CA GLY A 83 -3.09 -13.07 -4.25
C GLY A 83 -1.72 -12.83 -4.88
N TRP A 84 -1.37 -11.56 -5.15
CA TRP A 84 -0.13 -11.21 -5.85
C TRP A 84 1.13 -11.40 -4.99
N HIS A 85 1.03 -11.35 -3.66
CA HIS A 85 2.13 -11.65 -2.73
C HIS A 85 2.80 -13.00 -2.98
N LYS A 86 2.10 -13.94 -3.63
CA LYS A 86 2.64 -15.26 -4.00
C LYS A 86 3.69 -15.18 -5.10
N HIS A 87 3.78 -14.06 -5.80
CA HIS A 87 4.76 -13.76 -6.84
C HIS A 87 5.95 -12.94 -6.33
N TYR A 88 6.04 -12.68 -5.02
CA TYR A 88 7.02 -11.71 -4.46
C TYR A 88 8.48 -12.00 -4.85
N GLU A 89 8.86 -13.27 -5.03
CA GLU A 89 10.20 -13.66 -5.46
C GLU A 89 10.34 -13.79 -6.98
N ASP A 90 9.26 -13.63 -7.74
CA ASP A 90 9.25 -13.74 -9.20
C ASP A 90 9.64 -12.41 -9.84
N GLY A 91 10.32 -12.45 -11.00
CA GLY A 91 10.56 -11.26 -11.81
C GLY A 91 9.28 -10.55 -12.29
N ASP A 92 8.17 -11.26 -12.28
CA ASP A 92 6.85 -10.80 -12.69
C ASP A 92 6.15 -9.94 -11.62
N TYR A 93 6.62 -10.02 -10.36
CA TYR A 93 5.98 -9.33 -9.25
C TYR A 93 5.83 -7.84 -9.49
N PHE A 94 6.89 -7.19 -9.91
CA PHE A 94 6.96 -5.75 -10.05
C PHE A 94 6.20 -5.22 -11.29
N PRO A 95 6.46 -5.73 -12.53
CA PRO A 95 5.89 -5.13 -13.74
C PRO A 95 4.46 -5.57 -14.06
N TYR A 96 3.99 -6.69 -13.52
CA TYR A 96 2.75 -7.33 -13.96
C TYR A 96 1.66 -7.39 -12.91
N CYS A 97 1.86 -6.78 -11.73
CA CYS A 97 0.85 -6.79 -10.67
C CYS A 97 -0.46 -6.12 -11.12
N PRO A 98 -1.57 -6.47 -10.49
CA PRO A 98 -2.78 -5.65 -10.56
C PRO A 98 -2.54 -4.33 -9.82
N GLY A 99 -3.41 -3.35 -10.02
CA GLY A 99 -3.28 -2.08 -9.30
C GLY A 99 -4.58 -1.31 -9.19
N LEU A 100 -4.63 -0.42 -8.22
CA LEU A 100 -5.76 0.47 -8.02
C LEU A 100 -5.85 1.49 -9.16
N VAL A 101 -7.07 1.94 -9.42
CA VAL A 101 -7.38 3.00 -10.39
C VAL A 101 -8.16 4.12 -9.71
N PRO A 102 -8.29 5.32 -10.32
CA PRO A 102 -8.91 6.50 -9.69
C PRO A 102 -10.26 6.24 -9.03
N SER A 103 -11.14 5.41 -9.60
CA SER A 103 -12.43 5.09 -8.99
C SER A 103 -12.29 4.38 -7.63
N ALA A 104 -11.22 3.61 -7.43
CA ALA A 104 -10.93 3.01 -6.12
C ALA A 104 -10.53 4.09 -5.10
N ALA A 105 -9.73 5.08 -5.52
CA ALA A 105 -9.36 6.21 -4.65
C ALA A 105 -10.60 7.02 -4.25
N GLU A 106 -11.48 7.35 -5.20
CA GLU A 106 -12.75 8.02 -4.93
C GLU A 106 -13.59 7.27 -3.90
N TRP A 107 -13.72 5.95 -4.06
CA TRP A 107 -14.44 5.11 -3.12
C TRP A 107 -13.81 5.12 -1.71
N MET A 108 -12.48 5.01 -1.62
CA MET A 108 -11.76 5.04 -0.34
C MET A 108 -11.93 6.36 0.40
N ILE A 109 -11.89 7.46 -0.33
CA ILE A 109 -12.12 8.82 0.19
C ILE A 109 -13.55 8.95 0.70
N ASP A 110 -14.55 8.52 -0.08
CA ASP A 110 -15.96 8.57 0.31
C ASP A 110 -16.24 7.74 1.57
N LYS A 111 -15.67 6.54 1.69
CA LYS A 111 -15.78 5.71 2.89
C LYS A 111 -15.01 6.25 4.09
N GLY A 112 -14.07 7.17 3.86
CA GLY A 112 -13.27 7.81 4.91
C GLY A 112 -12.36 6.82 5.63
N ILE A 113 -11.72 5.88 4.91
CA ILE A 113 -10.68 5.03 5.47
C ILE A 113 -9.44 5.86 5.80
N LYS A 114 -8.58 5.41 6.70
CA LYS A 114 -7.36 6.14 7.04
C LYS A 114 -6.09 5.56 6.41
N VAL A 115 -6.10 4.29 6.07
CA VAL A 115 -4.95 3.57 5.49
C VAL A 115 -5.45 2.53 4.51
N ILE A 116 -4.85 2.47 3.35
CA ILE A 116 -4.95 1.36 2.40
C ILE A 116 -3.65 0.56 2.43
N GLY A 117 -3.75 -0.76 2.42
CA GLY A 117 -2.60 -1.65 2.23
C GLY A 117 -2.93 -2.73 1.21
N HIS A 118 -1.93 -3.22 0.48
CA HIS A 118 -2.13 -4.24 -0.52
C HIS A 118 -0.84 -5.04 -0.77
N ASP A 119 -0.99 -6.18 -1.39
CA ASP A 119 0.08 -7.13 -1.67
C ASP A 119 0.75 -6.93 -3.04
N THR A 120 0.66 -5.72 -3.60
CA THR A 120 1.30 -5.31 -4.84
C THR A 120 2.38 -4.24 -4.59
N GLN A 121 3.15 -3.94 -5.61
CA GLN A 121 4.34 -3.09 -5.50
C GLN A 121 4.05 -1.58 -5.38
N ALA A 122 2.85 -1.12 -5.71
CA ALA A 122 2.45 0.28 -5.66
C ALA A 122 0.93 0.40 -5.50
N ASN A 123 0.47 1.50 -4.88
CA ASN A 123 -0.97 1.81 -4.81
C ASN A 123 -1.59 1.93 -6.20
N ASP A 124 -0.89 2.53 -7.14
CA ASP A 124 -1.34 2.64 -8.52
C ASP A 124 -1.12 1.38 -9.33
N HIS A 125 -1.83 1.27 -10.44
CA HIS A 125 -1.53 0.29 -11.47
C HIS A 125 -0.06 0.44 -11.93
N PRO A 126 0.72 -0.65 -12.12
CA PRO A 126 2.15 -0.54 -12.43
C PRO A 126 2.45 0.36 -13.61
N LEU A 127 1.63 0.33 -14.67
CA LEU A 127 1.80 1.19 -15.83
C LEU A 127 1.45 2.67 -15.59
N ALA A 128 0.87 3.01 -14.45
CA ALA A 128 0.67 4.40 -13.99
C ALA A 128 1.81 4.90 -13.08
N THR A 129 2.83 4.10 -12.83
CA THR A 129 3.99 4.44 -12.00
C THR A 129 5.23 4.78 -12.84
N ALA A 130 6.42 4.77 -12.23
CA ALA A 130 7.69 4.99 -12.92
C ALA A 130 7.98 3.98 -14.05
N ILE A 131 7.29 2.84 -14.08
CA ILE A 131 7.35 1.86 -15.17
C ILE A 131 6.63 2.39 -16.42
N GLY A 132 5.59 3.18 -16.22
CA GLY A 132 4.70 3.67 -17.27
C GLY A 132 5.26 4.81 -18.11
N PRO A 133 4.45 5.29 -19.05
CA PRO A 133 4.88 6.22 -20.11
C PRO A 133 5.02 7.69 -19.66
N GLN A 134 4.60 8.03 -18.42
CA GLN A 134 4.45 9.43 -17.99
C GLN A 134 5.76 10.10 -17.59
N ARG A 135 6.80 9.31 -17.30
CA ARG A 135 8.13 9.84 -16.97
C ARG A 135 9.03 9.90 -18.20
N ASN A 136 10.19 10.54 -18.06
CA ASN A 136 11.23 10.69 -19.10
C ASN A 136 11.82 9.34 -19.54
N GLY A 137 11.02 8.56 -20.20
CA GLY A 137 11.32 7.20 -20.63
C GLY A 137 10.90 6.17 -19.57
N PRO A 138 10.17 5.13 -19.99
CA PRO A 138 9.77 4.04 -19.12
C PRO A 138 10.98 3.20 -18.69
N LEU A 139 10.97 2.74 -17.43
CA LEU A 139 12.03 1.84 -16.92
C LEU A 139 12.06 0.51 -17.68
N LEU A 140 10.90 0.04 -18.14
CA LEU A 140 10.73 -1.22 -18.87
C LEU A 140 9.99 -1.00 -20.19
N PRO A 141 10.70 -0.52 -21.24
CA PRO A 141 10.07 -0.11 -22.51
C PRO A 141 9.30 -1.24 -23.23
N HIS A 142 9.70 -2.50 -23.04
CA HIS A 142 9.07 -3.66 -23.68
C HIS A 142 7.61 -3.88 -23.22
N LEU A 143 7.24 -3.37 -22.04
CA LEU A 143 5.89 -3.51 -21.53
C LEU A 143 4.84 -2.77 -22.38
N ALA A 144 5.25 -1.81 -23.18
CA ALA A 144 4.33 -1.08 -24.08
C ALA A 144 3.67 -2.02 -25.10
N GLU A 145 4.50 -2.80 -25.79
CA GLU A 145 3.99 -3.77 -26.79
C GLU A 145 3.25 -4.93 -26.12
N GLU A 146 3.77 -5.43 -25.00
CA GLU A 146 3.09 -6.49 -24.25
C GLU A 146 1.72 -6.05 -23.73
N TYR A 147 1.59 -4.82 -23.22
CA TYR A 147 0.31 -4.30 -22.77
C TYR A 147 -0.68 -4.14 -23.91
N LYS A 148 -0.21 -3.66 -25.06
CA LYS A 148 -1.03 -3.51 -26.25
C LYS A 148 -1.58 -4.85 -26.74
N GLU A 149 -0.76 -5.90 -26.71
CA GLU A 149 -1.21 -7.26 -27.05
C GLU A 149 -2.21 -7.77 -26.00
N TRP A 150 -1.89 -7.63 -24.70
CA TRP A 150 -2.74 -8.11 -23.63
C TRP A 150 -4.10 -7.39 -23.57
N SER A 151 -4.13 -6.08 -23.84
CA SER A 151 -5.34 -5.25 -23.80
C SER A 151 -6.22 -5.35 -25.05
N GLY A 152 -5.79 -6.10 -26.08
CA GLY A 152 -6.49 -6.17 -27.36
C GLY A 152 -6.31 -4.93 -28.22
N GLY A 153 -5.19 -4.20 -28.07
CA GLY A 153 -4.79 -3.10 -28.96
C GLY A 153 -4.80 -1.71 -28.32
N ILE A 154 -5.10 -1.59 -27.03
CA ILE A 154 -5.10 -0.29 -26.35
C ILE A 154 -3.64 0.16 -26.09
N ASP A 155 -3.31 1.40 -26.45
CA ASP A 155 -2.02 1.99 -26.10
C ASP A 155 -1.97 2.30 -24.59
N TRP A 156 -0.88 1.93 -23.94
CA TRP A 156 -0.72 2.16 -22.50
C TRP A 156 -0.75 3.64 -22.11
N LYS A 157 -0.37 4.56 -23.01
CA LYS A 157 -0.47 6.02 -22.77
C LYS A 157 -1.91 6.49 -22.72
N GLU A 158 -2.79 5.82 -23.44
CA GLU A 158 -4.23 6.11 -23.40
C GLU A 158 -4.85 5.52 -22.13
N ALA A 159 -4.47 4.29 -21.78
CA ALA A 159 -4.98 3.62 -20.58
C ALA A 159 -4.51 4.28 -19.27
N PHE A 160 -3.27 4.75 -19.23
CA PHE A 160 -2.65 5.34 -18.04
C PHE A 160 -2.02 6.71 -18.36
N PRO A 161 -2.84 7.76 -18.62
CA PRO A 161 -2.34 9.07 -19.06
C PRO A 161 -1.76 9.91 -17.90
N VAL A 162 -2.03 9.54 -16.66
CA VAL A 162 -1.63 10.28 -15.47
C VAL A 162 -0.68 9.42 -14.62
N TRP A 163 0.38 10.06 -14.13
CA TRP A 163 1.34 9.43 -13.23
C TRP A 163 0.81 9.40 -11.79
N GLU A 164 0.80 8.21 -11.20
CA GLU A 164 0.39 7.94 -9.82
C GLU A 164 -0.90 8.67 -9.38
N PRO A 165 -2.00 8.52 -10.16
CA PRO A 165 -3.23 9.24 -9.85
C PRO A 165 -3.85 8.81 -8.51
N VAL A 166 -3.77 7.52 -8.14
CA VAL A 166 -4.32 7.01 -6.88
C VAL A 166 -3.53 7.58 -5.71
N HIS A 167 -2.19 7.49 -5.73
CA HIS A 167 -1.33 8.11 -4.71
C HIS A 167 -1.68 9.59 -4.52
N ASN A 168 -1.74 10.34 -5.63
CA ASN A 168 -2.05 11.77 -5.57
C ASN A 168 -3.41 12.06 -4.94
N MET A 169 -4.41 11.24 -5.21
CA MET A 169 -5.76 11.43 -4.69
C MET A 169 -5.83 11.12 -3.20
N ILE A 170 -5.39 9.93 -2.79
CA ILE A 170 -5.51 9.48 -1.40
C ILE A 170 -4.62 10.29 -0.45
N PHE A 171 -3.40 10.64 -0.86
CA PHE A 171 -2.46 11.37 -0.02
C PHE A 171 -2.85 12.83 0.21
N LYS A 172 -3.55 13.47 -0.75
CA LYS A 172 -4.18 14.79 -0.54
C LYS A 172 -5.22 14.79 0.57
N GLU A 173 -5.89 13.67 0.77
CA GLU A 173 -6.90 13.47 1.82
C GLU A 173 -6.31 12.87 3.11
N GLY A 174 -4.99 12.69 3.16
CA GLY A 174 -4.29 12.16 4.34
C GLY A 174 -4.46 10.65 4.56
N ILE A 175 -4.95 9.92 3.58
CA ILE A 175 -4.99 8.44 3.60
C ILE A 175 -3.58 7.94 3.31
N LEU A 176 -3.02 7.09 4.20
CA LEU A 176 -1.68 6.52 4.02
C LEU A 176 -1.72 5.25 3.15
N GLY A 177 -0.60 4.94 2.49
CA GLY A 177 -0.44 3.73 1.68
C GLY A 177 0.52 2.73 2.32
N ILE A 178 0.16 1.44 2.39
CA ILE A 178 1.05 0.35 2.74
C ILE A 178 1.20 -0.57 1.54
N GLU A 179 2.43 -0.74 1.08
CA GLU A 179 2.73 -1.52 -0.11
C GLU A 179 3.48 -2.80 0.23
N ASN A 180 3.45 -3.76 -0.69
CA ASN A 180 4.14 -5.04 -0.56
C ASN A 180 3.75 -5.82 0.71
N VAL A 181 2.47 -5.89 1.03
CA VAL A 181 1.97 -6.70 2.14
C VAL A 181 2.13 -8.18 1.82
N GLY A 182 2.68 -8.93 2.76
CA GLY A 182 2.94 -10.36 2.59
C GLY A 182 2.80 -11.14 3.89
N GLY A 183 3.69 -12.14 4.09
CA GLY A 183 3.68 -13.00 5.28
C GLY A 183 2.39 -13.81 5.41
N ASP A 184 1.78 -13.78 6.57
CA ASP A 184 0.55 -14.55 6.88
C ASP A 184 -0.74 -13.87 6.38
N LEU A 185 -0.69 -13.13 5.27
CA LEU A 185 -1.83 -12.37 4.72
C LEU A 185 -3.05 -13.28 4.50
N ASP A 186 -2.85 -14.47 3.94
CA ASP A 186 -3.94 -15.44 3.71
C ASP A 186 -4.63 -15.84 5.03
N ALA A 187 -3.88 -15.95 6.13
CA ALA A 187 -4.41 -16.37 7.42
C ALA A 187 -5.37 -15.35 8.06
N VAL A 188 -5.26 -14.08 7.69
CA VAL A 188 -6.09 -12.98 8.21
C VAL A 188 -7.11 -12.47 7.22
N THR A 189 -7.09 -12.95 5.99
CA THR A 189 -8.06 -12.57 4.95
C THR A 189 -9.49 -12.93 5.35
N GLY A 190 -10.42 -12.02 5.09
CA GLY A 190 -11.82 -12.13 5.48
C GLY A 190 -12.08 -11.80 6.96
N LYS A 191 -11.11 -11.22 7.67
CA LYS A 191 -11.22 -10.92 9.10
C LYS A 191 -11.14 -9.42 9.38
N ARG A 192 -11.82 -9.03 10.46
CA ARG A 192 -11.61 -7.74 11.11
C ARG A 192 -10.53 -7.92 12.16
N CYS A 193 -9.52 -7.06 12.12
CA CYS A 193 -8.34 -7.11 12.98
C CYS A 193 -8.07 -5.74 13.61
N THR A 194 -7.24 -5.72 14.64
CA THR A 194 -6.52 -4.51 15.05
C THR A 194 -5.14 -4.53 14.42
N PHE A 195 -4.78 -3.44 13.75
CA PHE A 195 -3.50 -3.30 13.08
C PHE A 195 -2.56 -2.39 13.86
N ALA A 196 -1.26 -2.71 13.82
CA ALA A 196 -0.18 -1.85 14.28
C ALA A 196 0.95 -1.89 13.24
N PHE A 197 1.46 -0.73 12.86
CA PHE A 197 2.48 -0.60 11.80
C PHE A 197 3.30 0.68 11.99
N PHE A 198 3.80 0.92 13.19
CA PHE A 198 4.56 2.12 13.53
C PHE A 198 5.86 2.20 12.71
N PRO A 199 6.05 3.28 11.92
CA PRO A 199 7.30 3.55 11.24
C PRO A 199 8.37 4.04 12.22
N TRP A 200 9.62 4.04 11.79
CA TRP A 200 10.64 4.82 12.46
C TRP A 200 10.39 6.31 12.24
N ASN A 201 10.71 7.09 13.23
CA ASN A 201 10.51 8.55 13.22
C ASN A 201 11.66 9.24 12.45
N TRP A 202 11.70 9.04 11.14
CA TRP A 202 12.67 9.66 10.26
C TRP A 202 12.35 11.15 10.09
N ASP A 203 13.30 12.02 10.38
CA ASP A 203 13.19 13.45 10.09
C ASP A 203 12.95 13.65 8.59
N ARG A 204 11.79 14.19 8.23
CA ARG A 204 11.35 14.41 6.86
C ARG A 204 11.41 13.18 5.95
N GLY A 205 11.15 12.01 6.49
CA GLY A 205 10.98 10.79 5.71
C GLY A 205 9.67 10.81 4.92
N ASP A 206 9.73 10.47 3.64
CA ASP A 206 8.56 10.37 2.76
C ASP A 206 7.89 8.98 2.82
N GLY A 207 8.51 8.04 3.53
CA GLY A 207 8.02 6.71 3.79
C GLY A 207 8.92 5.96 4.76
N CYS A 208 8.57 4.73 5.10
CA CYS A 208 9.36 3.90 6.01
C CYS A 208 9.02 2.42 5.88
N ILE A 209 10.03 1.57 5.95
CA ILE A 209 9.85 0.13 6.14
C ILE A 209 9.15 -0.10 7.47
N ILE A 210 8.14 -0.97 7.48
CA ILE A 210 7.34 -1.29 8.67
C ILE A 210 7.24 -2.81 8.88
N ARG A 211 6.86 -3.18 10.10
CA ARG A 211 6.29 -4.49 10.39
C ARG A 211 4.79 -4.31 10.57
N LEU A 212 4.01 -4.69 9.56
CA LEU A 212 2.55 -4.71 9.65
C LEU A 212 2.11 -5.89 10.50
N VAL A 213 1.43 -5.64 11.60
CA VAL A 213 0.92 -6.65 12.52
C VAL A 213 -0.60 -6.61 12.56
N ALA A 214 -1.25 -7.74 12.33
CA ALA A 214 -2.68 -7.93 12.52
C ALA A 214 -2.93 -8.72 13.82
N MET A 215 -3.66 -8.12 14.74
CA MET A 215 -4.00 -8.72 16.03
C MET A 215 -5.46 -9.17 16.05
N ILE A 216 -5.68 -10.43 16.46
CA ILE A 216 -7.01 -11.02 16.62
C ILE A 216 -7.12 -11.54 18.06
N ASP A 217 -7.94 -10.89 18.88
CA ASP A 217 -8.14 -11.26 20.27
C ASP A 217 -9.53 -11.89 20.47
N LYS A 218 -9.65 -13.19 20.13
CA LYS A 218 -10.92 -13.93 20.22
C LYS A 218 -11.48 -14.04 21.64
N ASN A 219 -10.59 -14.04 22.63
CA ASN A 219 -10.95 -14.30 24.03
C ASN A 219 -10.97 -13.01 24.86
N GLN A 220 -10.73 -11.85 24.23
CA GLN A 220 -10.59 -10.58 24.92
C GLN A 220 -9.54 -10.64 26.06
N SER A 221 -8.43 -11.34 25.78
CA SER A 221 -7.33 -11.55 26.73
C SER A 221 -6.41 -10.34 26.82
N PHE A 222 -6.40 -9.52 25.77
CA PHE A 222 -5.62 -8.28 25.71
C PHE A 222 -6.56 -7.10 25.93
N ARG A 223 -6.08 -6.12 26.70
CA ARG A 223 -6.83 -4.87 26.88
C ARG A 223 -5.88 -3.68 26.72
N ILE A 224 -6.46 -2.57 26.29
CA ILE A 224 -5.79 -1.29 26.28
C ILE A 224 -6.17 -0.60 27.58
N GLU A 225 -5.17 -0.24 28.37
CA GLU A 225 -5.37 0.44 29.65
C GLU A 225 -5.88 1.87 29.46
N SER A 226 -6.72 2.32 30.38
CA SER A 226 -7.31 3.67 30.33
C SER A 226 -6.35 4.80 30.70
N GLY A 227 -5.19 4.44 31.26
CA GLY A 227 -4.23 5.42 31.78
C GLY A 227 -4.60 5.98 33.14
N GLU A 228 -5.40 5.23 33.92
CA GLU A 228 -5.74 5.64 35.29
C GLU A 228 -4.49 5.63 36.20
N SER A 229 -4.43 6.60 37.11
CA SER A 229 -3.39 6.66 38.11
C SER A 229 -3.59 5.59 39.19
N PHE A 230 -2.51 4.96 39.64
CA PHE A 230 -2.51 3.97 40.71
C PHE A 230 -1.84 4.53 42.00
#